data_b8a810980460fb100dd7ef6a954e44f8
#
_entry.id   b8a810980460fb100dd7ef6a954e44f8
#
_cell.length_a   1.000
_cell.length_b   1.000
_cell.length_c   1.000
_cell.angle_alpha   90.00
_cell.angle_beta   90.00
_cell.angle_gamma   90.00
#
_symmetry.space_group_name_H-M   'P 1'
#
loop_
_entity.id
_entity.type
_entity.pdbx_description
1 polymer ?
#
loop_
_entity_poly.entity_id
_entity_poly.type
_entity_poly.pdbx_seq_one_letter_code
_entity_poly.pdbx_strand_id
1 'polypeptide(L)'
;MRSWVPVPGTTKARLVDEALARFGARGFAAVGVTEIARGANVTIGSLYHHFGSKVGLYTVVREDVEQRVVDRMEGAAAMNPDLGGVLLVGFDYLVRAGFARLLAEPHPERATDPVGAFLATLADQDGTPVSRILIAAWRAALAAAADAVTDARDPAPVRAALRGLIR
;
A
#
# COMPACT_ATOMS: atom_id res chain seq x y z
N MET A 1 -14.73 -7.40 6.06
CA MET A 1 -15.03 -6.96 7.45
C MET A 1 -13.76 -6.36 8.02
N ARG A 2 -13.69 -5.06 8.29
CA ARG A 2 -12.49 -4.43 8.85
C ARG A 2 -12.17 -5.08 10.19
N SER A 3 -11.10 -5.86 10.25
CA SER A 3 -10.77 -6.63 11.46
C SER A 3 -10.28 -5.74 12.59
N TRP A 4 -9.99 -4.43 12.31
CA TRP A 4 -9.52 -3.54 13.35
C TRP A 4 -9.53 -2.05 12.90
N VAL A 5 -10.28 -1.22 13.62
CA VAL A 5 -10.22 0.25 13.54
C VAL A 5 -9.73 0.76 14.88
N PRO A 6 -8.58 1.47 14.95
CA PRO A 6 -8.13 2.06 16.20
C PRO A 6 -9.17 3.07 16.71
N VAL A 7 -9.48 3.01 18.00
CA VAL A 7 -10.25 4.09 18.62
C VAL A 7 -9.39 5.35 18.61
N PRO A 8 -9.85 6.46 17.98
CA PRO A 8 -9.10 7.70 17.91
C PRO A 8 -8.60 8.16 19.28
N GLY A 9 -7.36 8.67 19.34
CA GLY A 9 -6.75 9.16 20.58
C GLY A 9 -6.09 8.10 21.44
N THR A 10 -6.28 6.80 21.16
CA THR A 10 -5.59 5.74 21.89
C THR A 10 -4.11 5.65 21.53
N THR A 11 -3.29 5.12 22.43
CA THR A 11 -1.87 4.81 22.18
C THR A 11 -1.69 3.96 20.92
N LYS A 12 -2.55 2.98 20.75
CA LYS A 12 -2.52 2.08 19.59
C LYS A 12 -2.81 2.83 18.29
N ALA A 13 -3.80 3.73 18.26
CA ALA A 13 -4.11 4.57 17.11
C ALA A 13 -2.92 5.46 16.73
N ARG A 14 -2.32 6.17 17.69
CA ARG A 14 -1.16 7.04 17.44
C ARG A 14 0.02 6.29 16.86
N LEU A 15 0.30 5.06 17.35
CA LEU A 15 1.34 4.20 16.80
C LEU A 15 1.06 3.79 15.35
N VAL A 16 -0.17 3.45 15.02
CA VAL A 16 -0.57 3.08 13.65
C VAL A 16 -0.49 4.28 12.71
N ASP A 17 -1.00 5.44 13.11
CA ASP A 17 -0.97 6.65 12.29
C ASP A 17 0.48 7.08 11.98
N GLU A 18 1.36 7.06 13.00
CA GLU A 18 2.76 7.38 12.84
C GLU A 18 3.50 6.34 11.98
N ALA A 19 3.23 5.05 12.18
CA ALA A 19 3.80 3.96 11.40
C ALA A 19 3.35 4.05 9.93
N LEU A 20 2.08 4.34 9.68
CA LEU A 20 1.52 4.52 8.35
C LEU A 20 2.23 5.63 7.59
N ALA A 21 2.41 6.80 8.21
CA ALA A 21 3.11 7.93 7.61
C ALA A 21 4.58 7.58 7.29
N ARG A 22 5.30 6.94 8.22
CA ARG A 22 6.73 6.62 8.04
C ARG A 22 6.97 5.50 7.05
N PHE A 23 6.24 4.40 7.18
CA PHE A 23 6.37 3.26 6.25
C PHE A 23 5.90 3.65 4.85
N GLY A 24 4.86 4.47 4.73
CA GLY A 24 4.41 5.01 3.44
C GLY A 24 5.48 5.82 2.72
N ALA A 25 6.20 6.65 3.47
CA ALA A 25 7.23 7.51 2.91
C ALA A 25 8.56 6.79 2.60
N ARG A 26 9.01 5.86 3.49
CA ARG A 26 10.39 5.33 3.45
C ARG A 26 10.50 3.81 3.36
N GLY A 27 9.37 3.08 3.38
CA GLY A 27 9.34 1.62 3.35
C GLY A 27 9.70 0.96 4.69
N PHE A 28 9.63 -0.37 4.72
CA PHE A 28 9.83 -1.13 5.96
C PHE A 28 11.27 -1.04 6.50
N ALA A 29 12.27 -1.23 5.63
CA ALA A 29 13.67 -1.35 6.07
C ALA A 29 14.21 -0.07 6.69
N ALA A 30 13.86 1.10 6.13
CA ALA A 30 14.42 2.39 6.50
C ALA A 30 13.80 3.03 7.76
N VAL A 31 12.77 2.43 8.35
CA VAL A 31 12.06 2.99 9.51
C VAL A 31 12.37 2.22 10.79
N GLY A 32 12.82 2.91 11.84
CA GLY A 32 13.12 2.33 13.15
C GLY A 32 11.94 2.40 14.14
N VAL A 33 11.80 1.39 15.03
CA VAL A 33 10.76 1.38 16.08
C VAL A 33 10.89 2.55 17.06
N THR A 34 12.11 2.97 17.38
CA THR A 34 12.38 4.14 18.25
C THR A 34 11.82 5.42 17.64
N GLU A 35 11.94 5.57 16.34
CA GLU A 35 11.46 6.72 15.60
C GLU A 35 9.92 6.77 15.58
N ILE A 36 9.26 5.61 15.36
CA ILE A 36 7.80 5.50 15.41
C ILE A 36 7.29 5.82 16.82
N ALA A 37 7.88 5.21 17.86
CA ALA A 37 7.45 5.44 19.24
C ALA A 37 7.58 6.91 19.65
N ARG A 38 8.69 7.55 19.27
CA ARG A 38 8.92 8.99 19.51
C ARG A 38 7.91 9.88 18.79
N GLY A 39 7.64 9.61 17.50
CA GLY A 39 6.66 10.36 16.71
C GLY A 39 5.23 10.21 17.24
N ALA A 40 4.86 9.01 17.71
CA ALA A 40 3.59 8.74 18.35
C ALA A 40 3.49 9.26 19.80
N ASN A 41 4.57 9.84 20.35
CA ASN A 41 4.67 10.25 21.75
C ASN A 41 4.33 9.15 22.75
N VAL A 42 4.95 7.97 22.56
CA VAL A 42 4.80 6.79 23.43
C VAL A 42 6.15 6.11 23.65
N THR A 43 6.21 5.16 24.60
CA THR A 43 7.43 4.37 24.83
C THR A 43 7.57 3.24 23.81
N ILE A 44 8.82 2.81 23.57
CA ILE A 44 9.11 1.62 22.74
C ILE A 44 8.45 0.37 23.34
N GLY A 45 8.43 0.24 24.67
CA GLY A 45 7.73 -0.83 25.38
C GLY A 45 6.25 -0.90 25.04
N SER A 46 5.60 0.26 24.89
CA SER A 46 4.19 0.35 24.45
C SER A 46 3.99 -0.20 23.05
N LEU A 47 4.91 0.07 22.12
CA LEU A 47 4.87 -0.48 20.76
C LEU A 47 4.94 -2.01 20.79
N TYR A 48 5.92 -2.57 21.51
CA TYR A 48 6.06 -4.02 21.62
C TYR A 48 4.90 -4.68 22.35
N HIS A 49 4.33 -4.02 23.37
CA HIS A 49 3.14 -4.51 24.07
C HIS A 49 1.93 -4.64 23.12
N HIS A 50 1.71 -3.68 22.22
CA HIS A 50 0.55 -3.67 21.34
C HIS A 50 0.72 -4.52 20.07
N PHE A 51 1.94 -4.63 19.54
CA PHE A 51 2.20 -5.21 18.21
C PHE A 51 3.21 -6.34 18.22
N GLY A 52 3.85 -6.63 19.34
CA GLY A 52 4.87 -7.69 19.48
C GLY A 52 6.20 -7.39 18.79
N SER A 53 6.17 -6.84 17.58
CA SER A 53 7.37 -6.55 16.78
C SER A 53 7.16 -5.39 15.81
N LYS A 54 8.25 -4.93 15.17
CA LYS A 54 8.17 -4.00 14.03
C LYS A 54 7.35 -4.58 12.87
N VAL A 55 7.55 -5.87 12.58
CA VAL A 55 6.80 -6.57 11.52
C VAL A 55 5.33 -6.66 11.88
N GLY A 56 4.98 -6.96 13.14
CA GLY A 56 3.59 -6.99 13.59
C GLY A 56 2.87 -5.65 13.38
N LEU A 57 3.53 -4.54 13.74
CA LEU A 57 2.99 -3.19 13.45
C LEU A 57 2.88 -2.93 11.95
N TYR A 58 3.92 -3.29 11.17
CA TYR A 58 3.91 -3.14 9.72
C TYR A 58 2.77 -3.93 9.06
N THR A 59 2.53 -5.17 9.52
CA THR A 59 1.45 -6.03 9.02
C THR A 59 0.09 -5.34 9.20
N VAL A 60 -0.19 -4.82 10.40
CA VAL A 60 -1.45 -4.11 10.70
C VAL A 60 -1.64 -2.90 9.78
N VAL A 61 -0.59 -2.08 9.61
CA VAL A 61 -0.63 -0.90 8.75
C VAL A 61 -0.84 -1.28 7.28
N ARG A 62 -0.13 -2.30 6.82
CA ARG A 62 -0.21 -2.75 5.43
C ARG A 62 -1.56 -3.37 5.10
N GLU A 63 -2.12 -4.19 5.98
CA GLU A 63 -3.45 -4.80 5.81
C GLU A 63 -4.55 -3.74 5.68
N ASP A 64 -4.49 -2.66 6.47
CA ASP A 64 -5.43 -1.55 6.37
C ASP A 64 -5.33 -0.84 5.00
N VAL A 65 -4.10 -0.60 4.50
CA VAL A 65 -3.90 0.00 3.17
C VAL A 65 -4.32 -0.94 2.05
N GLU A 66 -3.99 -2.24 2.14
CA GLU A 66 -4.40 -3.27 1.18
C GLU A 66 -5.93 -3.33 1.08
N GLN A 67 -6.64 -3.33 2.20
CA GLN A 67 -8.10 -3.34 2.21
C GLN A 67 -8.67 -2.07 1.57
N ARG A 68 -8.13 -0.90 1.93
CA ARG A 68 -8.60 0.39 1.37
C ARG A 68 -8.40 0.49 -0.14
N VAL A 69 -7.31 -0.05 -0.68
CA VAL A 69 -7.07 -0.02 -2.13
C VAL A 69 -7.95 -1.04 -2.85
N VAL A 70 -8.13 -2.24 -2.28
CA VAL A 70 -9.02 -3.27 -2.83
C VAL A 70 -10.46 -2.75 -2.88
N ASP A 71 -11.00 -2.17 -1.78
CA ASP A 71 -12.35 -1.59 -1.76
C ASP A 71 -12.57 -0.57 -2.90
N ARG A 72 -11.56 0.23 -3.23
CA ARG A 72 -11.63 1.21 -4.33
C ARG A 72 -11.55 0.57 -5.71
N MET A 73 -10.69 -0.43 -5.84
CA MET A 73 -10.55 -1.18 -7.08
C MET A 73 -11.80 -2.00 -7.38
N GLU A 74 -12.42 -2.61 -6.37
CA GLU A 74 -13.72 -3.30 -6.47
C GLU A 74 -14.82 -2.36 -6.93
N GLY A 75 -14.89 -1.16 -6.31
CA GLY A 75 -15.85 -0.13 -6.74
C GLY A 75 -15.65 0.30 -8.20
N ALA A 76 -14.39 0.44 -8.64
CA ALA A 76 -14.10 0.77 -10.05
C ALA A 76 -14.46 -0.38 -10.99
N ALA A 77 -14.12 -1.62 -10.63
CA ALA A 77 -14.43 -2.81 -11.42
C ALA A 77 -15.94 -3.06 -11.56
N ALA A 78 -16.73 -2.75 -10.51
CA ALA A 78 -18.18 -2.85 -10.56
C ALA A 78 -18.83 -1.87 -11.55
N MET A 79 -18.18 -0.73 -11.81
CA MET A 79 -18.66 0.25 -12.79
C MET A 79 -18.15 -0.04 -14.20
N ASN A 80 -16.91 -0.46 -14.32
CA ASN A 80 -16.30 -0.88 -15.58
C ASN A 80 -15.19 -1.92 -15.26
N PRO A 81 -15.37 -3.18 -15.63
CA PRO A 81 -14.43 -4.27 -15.34
C PRO A 81 -13.17 -4.24 -16.23
N ASP A 82 -12.70 -3.06 -16.60
CA ASP A 82 -11.44 -2.86 -17.32
C ASP A 82 -10.26 -2.89 -16.36
N LEU A 83 -9.38 -3.89 -16.49
CA LEU A 83 -8.19 -4.06 -15.64
C LEU A 83 -7.31 -2.81 -15.63
N GLY A 84 -7.14 -2.16 -16.78
CA GLY A 84 -6.34 -0.96 -16.91
C GLY A 84 -6.89 0.20 -16.08
N GLY A 85 -8.19 0.45 -16.14
CA GLY A 85 -8.88 1.46 -15.34
C GLY A 85 -8.79 1.17 -13.85
N VAL A 86 -8.95 -0.09 -13.44
CA VAL A 86 -8.84 -0.53 -12.04
C VAL A 86 -7.42 -0.30 -11.50
N LEU A 87 -6.38 -0.66 -12.28
CA LEU A 87 -4.98 -0.41 -11.92
C LEU A 87 -4.69 1.08 -11.73
N LEU A 88 -5.23 1.95 -12.60
CA LEU A 88 -5.06 3.41 -12.46
C LEU A 88 -5.76 3.96 -11.22
N VAL A 89 -6.95 3.48 -10.88
CA VAL A 89 -7.66 3.90 -9.65
C VAL A 89 -6.84 3.55 -8.42
N GLY A 90 -6.30 2.33 -8.34
CA GLY A 90 -5.43 1.92 -7.24
C GLY A 90 -4.14 2.73 -7.17
N PHE A 91 -3.48 2.97 -8.32
CA PHE A 91 -2.29 3.79 -8.42
C PHE A 91 -2.54 5.20 -7.90
N ASP A 92 -3.57 5.88 -8.42
CA ASP A 92 -3.91 7.26 -8.06
C ASP A 92 -4.23 7.39 -6.56
N TYR A 93 -4.92 6.40 -6.00
CA TYR A 93 -5.19 6.39 -4.56
C TYR A 93 -3.92 6.28 -3.74
N LEU A 94 -3.07 5.29 -4.03
CA LEU A 94 -1.87 5.01 -3.25
C LEU A 94 -0.85 6.15 -3.31
N VAL A 95 -0.68 6.77 -4.49
CA VAL A 95 0.23 7.90 -4.67
C VAL A 95 -0.30 9.13 -3.91
N ARG A 96 -1.58 9.49 -4.07
CA ARG A 96 -2.18 10.66 -3.37
C ARG A 96 -2.22 10.50 -1.86
N ALA A 97 -2.41 9.29 -1.37
CA ALA A 97 -2.42 8.99 0.05
C ALA A 97 -1.02 8.84 0.67
N GLY A 98 0.05 8.83 -0.13
CA GLY A 98 1.42 8.63 0.34
C GLY A 98 1.73 7.17 0.71
N PHE A 99 1.01 6.20 0.15
CA PHE A 99 1.13 4.77 0.49
C PHE A 99 1.78 3.94 -0.62
N ALA A 100 2.23 4.56 -1.70
CA ALA A 100 2.76 3.85 -2.87
C ALA A 100 3.91 2.90 -2.51
N ARG A 101 4.86 3.33 -1.67
CA ARG A 101 6.00 2.51 -1.24
C ARG A 101 5.57 1.28 -0.43
N LEU A 102 4.54 1.39 0.41
CA LEU A 102 4.01 0.27 1.19
C LEU A 102 3.61 -0.92 0.33
N LEU A 103 3.00 -0.68 -0.85
CA LEU A 103 2.52 -1.74 -1.74
C LEU A 103 3.46 -2.02 -2.92
N ALA A 104 4.45 -1.16 -3.16
CA ALA A 104 5.52 -1.43 -4.12
C ALA A 104 6.46 -2.56 -3.63
N GLU A 105 6.71 -2.61 -2.32
CA GLU A 105 7.61 -3.59 -1.71
C GLU A 105 6.85 -4.88 -1.32
N PRO A 106 7.47 -6.08 -1.40
CA PRO A 106 6.87 -7.30 -0.85
C PRO A 106 6.77 -7.20 0.68
N HIS A 107 5.82 -7.92 1.26
CA HIS A 107 5.76 -8.03 2.72
C HIS A 107 6.96 -8.86 3.24
N PRO A 108 7.67 -8.45 4.31
CA PRO A 108 8.91 -9.10 4.73
C PRO A 108 8.74 -10.56 5.18
N GLU A 109 7.56 -10.92 5.71
CA GLU A 109 7.31 -12.27 6.26
C GLU A 109 6.05 -12.94 5.70
N ARG A 110 5.16 -12.21 5.01
CA ARG A 110 3.90 -12.76 4.50
C ARG A 110 3.99 -13.00 3.00
N ALA A 111 3.72 -14.24 2.57
CA ALA A 111 3.66 -14.61 1.15
C ALA A 111 2.34 -14.24 0.46
N THR A 112 1.26 -14.00 1.24
CA THR A 112 -0.05 -13.64 0.69
C THR A 112 -0.07 -12.20 0.19
N ASP A 113 -0.68 -12.00 -0.98
CA ASP A 113 -0.84 -10.71 -1.65
C ASP A 113 -2.33 -10.51 -2.00
N PRO A 114 -3.13 -9.89 -1.10
CA PRO A 114 -4.55 -9.69 -1.33
C PRO A 114 -4.86 -8.83 -2.56
N VAL A 115 -4.04 -7.80 -2.79
CA VAL A 115 -4.20 -6.92 -3.96
C VAL A 115 -3.89 -7.68 -5.25
N GLY A 116 -2.79 -8.44 -5.27
CA GLY A 116 -2.44 -9.29 -6.40
C GLY A 116 -3.49 -10.38 -6.65
N ALA A 117 -4.03 -11.00 -5.60
CA ALA A 117 -5.10 -11.99 -5.71
C ALA A 117 -6.38 -11.39 -6.31
N PHE A 118 -6.80 -10.20 -5.84
CA PHE A 118 -7.94 -9.49 -6.40
C PHE A 118 -7.72 -9.16 -7.89
N LEU A 119 -6.57 -8.59 -8.24
CA LEU A 119 -6.25 -8.27 -9.63
C LEU A 119 -6.17 -9.52 -10.52
N ALA A 120 -5.71 -10.64 -10.00
CA ALA A 120 -5.69 -11.91 -10.73
C ALA A 120 -7.11 -12.39 -11.05
N THR A 121 -8.10 -12.22 -10.16
CA THR A 121 -9.49 -12.59 -10.45
C THR A 121 -10.10 -11.80 -11.60
N LEU A 122 -9.72 -10.52 -11.76
CA LEU A 122 -10.14 -9.69 -12.90
C LEU A 122 -9.43 -10.12 -14.19
N ALA A 123 -8.18 -10.46 -14.07
CA ALA A 123 -7.31 -10.82 -15.17
C ALA A 123 -7.61 -12.21 -15.75
N ASP A 124 -7.96 -13.18 -14.89
CA ASP A 124 -8.28 -14.55 -15.31
C ASP A 124 -9.58 -14.63 -16.11
N GLN A 125 -10.42 -13.61 -16.05
CA GLN A 125 -11.60 -13.51 -16.94
C GLN A 125 -11.21 -13.41 -18.41
N ASP A 126 -10.01 -12.91 -18.72
CA ASP A 126 -9.49 -12.78 -20.08
C ASP A 126 -8.49 -13.90 -20.46
N GLY A 127 -8.08 -14.77 -19.50
CA GLY A 127 -7.24 -15.96 -19.71
C GLY A 127 -5.82 -15.68 -20.26
N THR A 128 -5.30 -14.48 -20.10
CA THR A 128 -4.03 -14.08 -20.73
C THR A 128 -2.86 -13.94 -19.74
N PRO A 129 -1.63 -14.34 -20.11
CA PRO A 129 -0.41 -14.06 -19.33
C PRO A 129 -0.12 -12.58 -19.12
N VAL A 130 -0.77 -11.70 -19.89
CA VAL A 130 -0.62 -10.24 -19.88
C VAL A 130 -0.93 -9.63 -18.51
N SER A 131 -1.91 -10.18 -17.81
CA SER A 131 -2.32 -9.73 -16.48
C SER A 131 -1.20 -9.75 -15.44
N ARG A 132 -0.40 -10.81 -15.42
CA ARG A 132 0.75 -10.93 -14.50
C ARG A 132 1.81 -9.86 -14.80
N ILE A 133 2.02 -9.55 -16.08
CA ILE A 133 2.94 -8.50 -16.53
C ILE A 133 2.42 -7.14 -16.12
N LEU A 134 1.11 -6.87 -16.30
CA LEU A 134 0.49 -5.60 -15.91
C LEU A 134 0.54 -5.37 -14.39
N ILE A 135 0.30 -6.40 -13.57
CA ILE A 135 0.41 -6.32 -12.10
C ILE A 135 1.86 -6.02 -11.70
N ALA A 136 2.85 -6.66 -12.33
CA ALA A 136 4.26 -6.39 -12.07
C ALA A 136 4.65 -4.95 -12.49
N ALA A 137 4.20 -4.50 -13.66
CA ALA A 137 4.41 -3.13 -14.13
C ALA A 137 3.75 -2.09 -13.22
N TRP A 138 2.55 -2.37 -12.71
CA TRP A 138 1.86 -1.53 -11.74
C TRP A 138 2.65 -1.37 -10.44
N ARG A 139 3.22 -2.46 -9.89
CA ARG A 139 4.09 -2.39 -8.71
C ARG A 139 5.37 -1.60 -8.97
N ALA A 140 5.98 -1.81 -10.13
CA ALA A 140 7.15 -1.03 -10.54
C ALA A 140 6.81 0.48 -10.68
N ALA A 141 5.63 0.81 -11.21
CA ALA A 141 5.16 2.18 -11.27
C ALA A 141 4.92 2.79 -9.88
N LEU A 142 4.38 2.02 -8.93
CA LEU A 142 4.24 2.49 -7.52
C LEU A 142 5.61 2.80 -6.89
N ALA A 143 6.61 1.95 -7.12
CA ALA A 143 7.98 2.19 -6.64
C ALA A 143 8.55 3.49 -7.24
N ALA A 144 8.47 3.63 -8.56
CA ALA A 144 8.96 4.82 -9.27
C ALA A 144 8.23 6.12 -8.84
N ALA A 145 6.92 6.04 -8.58
CA ALA A 145 6.15 7.19 -8.09
C ALA A 145 6.56 7.56 -6.65
N ALA A 146 6.79 6.56 -5.78
CA ALA A 146 7.26 6.80 -4.43
C ALA A 146 8.65 7.43 -4.41
N ASP A 147 9.56 7.01 -5.30
CA ASP A 147 10.88 7.61 -5.46
C ASP A 147 10.78 9.06 -5.97
N ALA A 148 9.92 9.30 -6.96
CA ALA A 148 9.69 10.65 -7.46
C ALA A 148 9.20 11.60 -6.36
N VAL A 149 8.24 11.18 -5.55
CA VAL A 149 7.73 11.97 -4.42
C VAL A 149 8.84 12.22 -3.37
N THR A 150 9.64 11.20 -3.05
CA THR A 150 10.77 11.33 -2.11
C THR A 150 11.79 12.36 -2.59
N ASP A 151 12.05 12.41 -3.90
CA ASP A 151 12.97 13.35 -4.55
C ASP A 151 12.32 14.70 -4.89
N ALA A 152 11.12 15.00 -4.35
CA ALA A 152 10.32 16.19 -4.65
C ALA A 152 10.05 16.38 -6.16
N ARG A 153 9.95 15.29 -6.93
CA ARG A 153 9.60 15.29 -8.35
C ARG A 153 8.11 14.94 -8.55
N ASP A 154 7.56 15.40 -9.66
CA ASP A 154 6.17 15.10 -10.05
C ASP A 154 6.03 13.61 -10.44
N PRO A 155 5.11 12.83 -9.84
CA PRO A 155 4.83 11.45 -10.24
C PRO A 155 3.96 11.33 -11.51
N ALA A 156 3.45 12.43 -12.07
CA ALA A 156 2.57 12.40 -13.25
C ALA A 156 3.18 11.71 -14.49
N PRO A 157 4.49 11.84 -14.79
CA PRO A 157 5.11 11.08 -15.88
C PRO A 157 5.05 9.57 -15.68
N VAL A 158 5.20 9.08 -14.43
CA VAL A 158 5.07 7.65 -14.11
C VAL A 158 3.64 7.16 -14.38
N ARG A 159 2.66 7.94 -13.95
CA ARG A 159 1.23 7.67 -14.24
C ARG A 159 0.95 7.61 -15.74
N ALA A 160 1.52 8.53 -16.51
CA ALA A 160 1.36 8.56 -17.96
C ALA A 160 1.97 7.33 -18.63
N ALA A 161 3.17 6.90 -18.19
CA ALA A 161 3.82 5.69 -18.68
C ALA A 161 2.99 4.43 -18.36
N LEU A 162 2.49 4.30 -17.11
CA LEU A 162 1.61 3.20 -16.72
C LEU A 162 0.36 3.16 -17.60
N ARG A 163 -0.28 4.32 -17.84
CA ARG A 163 -1.46 4.41 -18.71
C ARG A 163 -1.17 4.00 -20.16
N GLY A 164 0.06 4.24 -20.64
CA GLY A 164 0.49 3.81 -21.97
C GLY A 164 0.64 2.29 -22.10
N LEU A 165 1.01 1.60 -21.01
CA LEU A 165 1.19 0.14 -20.99
C LEU A 165 -0.14 -0.64 -20.91
N ILE A 166 -1.20 -0.02 -20.43
CA ILE A 166 -2.50 -0.67 -20.17
C ILE A 166 -3.57 -0.30 -21.21
N ARG A 167 -3.17 0.30 -22.31
CA ARG A 167 -3.99 0.53 -23.51
C ARG A 167 -3.80 -0.62 -24.50
#